data_fbb77f348da9320ea5bbc553e3335fa3
#
_entry.id   fbb77f348da9320ea5bbc553e3335fa3
#
_cell.length_a   1.000
_cell.length_b   1.000
_cell.length_c   1.000
_cell.angle_alpha   90.00
_cell.angle_beta   90.00
_cell.angle_gamma   90.00
#
_symmetry.space_group_name_H-M   'P 1'
#
loop_
_entity.id
_entity.type
_entity.pdbx_description
1 polymer ?
#
loop_
_entity_poly.entity_id
_entity_poly.type
_entity_poly.pdbx_seq_one_letter_code
_entity_poly.pdbx_strand_id
1 'polypeptide(L)'
;MEMTKEFQVKVSREVSPLKNYAIKLTHDQEEAEDLVQDTMLKAFINEDKFSEGTNLKGWLYTMMKNIFINKYRRAMKSKIFNDSTEDQYYLNSAVSNRSNEGEGNLVMKDINEALGGLSDNLRTPLMLSYQGYKYEEISTFLKIPLGTVKVRIHNARKELMKKLDSYKFN
;
A
#
# COMPACT_ATOMS: atom_id res chain seq x y z
N MET A 1 11.45 24.89 9.38
CA MET A 1 12.10 23.62 9.76
C MET A 1 13.08 23.27 8.66
N GLU A 2 14.38 23.43 8.91
CA GLU A 2 15.40 23.13 7.90
C GLU A 2 15.50 21.63 7.73
N MET A 3 15.29 21.16 6.52
CA MET A 3 15.46 19.79 6.09
C MET A 3 16.93 19.38 6.26
N THR A 4 17.20 18.25 6.90
CA THR A 4 18.58 17.78 7.02
C THR A 4 19.13 17.39 5.65
N LYS A 5 20.28 17.95 5.26
CA LYS A 5 20.94 17.63 3.98
C LYS A 5 21.15 16.12 3.81
N GLU A 6 21.36 15.44 4.93
CA GLU A 6 21.56 13.99 4.95
C GLU A 6 20.29 13.22 4.52
N PHE A 7 19.11 13.60 5.02
CA PHE A 7 17.83 12.98 4.65
C PHE A 7 17.51 13.21 3.17
N GLN A 8 17.78 14.45 2.66
CA GLN A 8 17.61 14.74 1.23
C GLN A 8 18.44 13.80 0.36
N VAL A 9 19.71 13.59 0.70
CA VAL A 9 20.60 12.69 -0.04
C VAL A 9 20.10 11.25 0.02
N LYS A 10 19.65 10.78 1.18
CA LYS A 10 19.08 9.44 1.33
C LYS A 10 17.84 9.25 0.45
N VAL A 11 16.89 10.19 0.47
CA VAL A 11 15.66 10.14 -0.34
C VAL A 11 15.96 10.24 -1.83
N SER A 12 16.90 11.10 -2.23
CA SER A 12 17.28 11.29 -3.64
C SER A 12 17.85 10.01 -4.27
N ARG A 13 18.54 9.16 -3.50
CA ARG A 13 19.04 7.85 -3.97
C ARG A 13 17.93 6.88 -4.30
N GLU A 14 16.75 7.04 -3.71
CA GLU A 14 15.58 6.17 -3.93
C GLU A 14 14.71 6.61 -5.12
N VAL A 15 15.01 7.72 -5.79
CA VAL A 15 14.18 8.24 -6.91
C VAL A 15 14.05 7.24 -8.05
N SER A 16 15.15 6.62 -8.49
CA SER A 16 15.13 5.66 -9.59
C SER A 16 14.32 4.39 -9.26
N PRO A 17 14.52 3.72 -8.12
CA PRO A 17 13.63 2.63 -7.69
C PRO A 17 12.16 3.04 -7.55
N LEU A 18 11.89 4.25 -7.01
CA LEU A 18 10.53 4.79 -6.88
C LEU A 18 9.87 4.99 -8.24
N LYS A 19 10.61 5.53 -9.24
CA LYS A 19 10.09 5.72 -10.60
C LYS A 19 9.66 4.40 -11.23
N ASN A 20 10.47 3.36 -11.11
CA ASN A 20 10.12 2.02 -11.61
C ASN A 20 8.86 1.45 -10.95
N TYR A 21 8.67 1.71 -9.66
CA TYR A 21 7.47 1.29 -8.94
C TYR A 21 6.25 2.13 -9.32
N ALA A 22 6.41 3.45 -9.47
CA ALA A 22 5.34 4.35 -9.91
C ALA A 22 4.79 3.96 -11.28
N ILE A 23 5.66 3.65 -12.26
CA ILE A 23 5.25 3.17 -13.59
C ILE A 23 4.41 1.88 -13.50
N LYS A 24 4.77 0.96 -12.59
CA LYS A 24 3.98 -0.26 -12.35
C LYS A 24 2.60 0.02 -11.74
N LEU A 25 2.43 1.11 -11.01
CA LEU A 25 1.17 1.50 -10.41
C LEU A 25 0.26 2.26 -11.38
N THR A 26 0.84 3.21 -12.13
CA THR A 26 0.08 4.15 -12.98
C THR A 26 -0.11 3.62 -14.40
N HIS A 27 0.83 2.79 -14.89
CA HIS A 27 0.94 2.37 -16.29
C HIS A 27 1.07 3.55 -17.27
N ASP A 28 1.44 4.72 -16.76
CA ASP A 28 1.65 5.96 -17.50
C ASP A 28 2.91 6.67 -16.98
N GLN A 29 3.72 7.22 -17.90
CA GLN A 29 5.00 7.81 -17.54
C GLN A 29 4.85 9.18 -16.86
N GLU A 30 3.92 10.00 -17.33
CA GLU A 30 3.67 11.35 -16.80
C GLU A 30 3.06 11.25 -15.38
N GLU A 31 2.04 10.41 -15.22
CA GLU A 31 1.45 10.14 -13.91
C GLU A 31 2.45 9.51 -12.92
N ALA A 32 3.38 8.68 -13.43
CA ALA A 32 4.42 8.09 -12.60
C ALA A 32 5.41 9.14 -12.09
N GLU A 33 5.82 10.10 -12.95
CA GLU A 33 6.71 11.19 -12.55
C GLU A 33 6.05 12.09 -11.50
N ASP A 34 4.79 12.45 -11.70
CA ASP A 34 4.01 13.20 -10.71
C ASP A 34 3.88 12.46 -9.39
N LEU A 35 3.63 11.15 -9.44
CA LEU A 35 3.52 10.32 -8.24
C LEU A 35 4.85 10.26 -7.47
N VAL A 36 5.98 10.21 -8.15
CA VAL A 36 7.31 10.27 -7.51
C VAL A 36 7.51 11.63 -6.85
N GLN A 37 7.21 12.73 -7.55
CA GLN A 37 7.36 14.09 -7.01
C GLN A 37 6.50 14.29 -5.76
N ASP A 38 5.23 13.90 -5.80
CA ASP A 38 4.32 13.95 -4.65
C ASP A 38 4.83 13.13 -3.47
N THR A 39 5.43 11.96 -3.76
CA THR A 39 6.00 11.08 -2.73
C THR A 39 7.20 11.74 -2.06
N MET A 40 8.10 12.31 -2.85
CA MET A 40 9.28 13.02 -2.34
C MET A 40 8.89 14.24 -1.51
N LEU A 41 7.98 15.07 -2.03
CA LEU A 41 7.47 16.23 -1.29
C LEU A 41 6.87 15.81 0.05
N LYS A 42 6.05 14.78 0.05
CA LYS A 42 5.43 14.26 1.27
C LYS A 42 6.45 13.64 2.23
N ALA A 43 7.48 13.00 1.72
CA ALA A 43 8.59 12.48 2.54
C ALA A 43 9.33 13.62 3.24
N PHE A 44 9.63 14.68 2.52
CA PHE A 44 10.30 15.85 3.09
C PHE A 44 9.46 16.57 4.14
N ILE A 45 8.16 16.72 3.92
CA ILE A 45 7.25 17.33 4.91
C ILE A 45 7.14 16.48 6.17
N ASN A 46 7.32 15.17 6.08
CA ASN A 46 7.17 14.24 7.20
C ASN A 46 8.50 13.59 7.63
N GLU A 47 9.62 14.27 7.41
CA GLU A 47 10.95 13.80 7.82
C GLU A 47 10.99 13.45 9.32
N ASP A 48 10.33 14.26 10.15
CA ASP A 48 10.21 14.07 11.60
C ASP A 48 9.53 12.75 12.03
N LYS A 49 8.76 12.13 11.11
CA LYS A 49 8.07 10.85 11.34
C LYS A 49 8.90 9.64 10.90
N PHE A 50 10.03 9.88 10.25
CA PHE A 50 10.94 8.83 9.88
C PHE A 50 11.90 8.53 11.03
N SER A 51 11.90 7.29 11.52
CA SER A 51 12.85 6.88 12.55
C SER A 51 14.14 6.37 11.91
N GLU A 52 15.28 6.96 12.27
CA GLU A 52 16.57 6.47 11.81
C GLU A 52 16.80 5.00 12.16
N GLY A 53 17.50 4.29 11.27
CA GLY A 53 17.70 2.84 11.41
C GLY A 53 16.54 1.99 10.90
N THR A 54 15.44 2.60 10.44
CA THR A 54 14.34 1.87 9.80
C THR A 54 14.49 1.84 8.28
N ASN A 55 13.67 1.02 7.61
CA ASN A 55 13.72 0.86 6.16
C ASN A 55 13.11 2.06 5.42
N LEU A 56 13.95 3.05 5.05
CA LEU A 56 13.54 4.24 4.29
C LEU A 56 12.83 3.87 2.99
N LYS A 57 13.35 2.91 2.24
CA LYS A 57 12.76 2.46 0.99
C LYS A 57 11.34 1.95 1.21
N GLY A 58 11.12 1.07 2.19
CA GLY A 58 9.80 0.55 2.55
C GLY A 58 8.84 1.66 2.98
N TRP A 59 9.32 2.66 3.71
CA TRP A 59 8.52 3.81 4.13
C TRP A 59 8.08 4.66 2.92
N LEU A 60 8.99 4.95 1.98
CA LEU A 60 8.68 5.69 0.75
C LEU A 60 7.70 4.92 -0.16
N TYR A 61 7.88 3.61 -0.32
CA TYR A 61 6.95 2.77 -1.10
C TYR A 61 5.54 2.76 -0.49
N THR A 62 5.44 2.67 0.83
CA THR A 62 4.15 2.74 1.53
C THR A 62 3.48 4.10 1.31
N MET A 63 4.26 5.18 1.39
CA MET A 63 3.79 6.54 1.15
C MET A 63 3.29 6.72 -0.28
N MET A 64 4.04 6.26 -1.28
CA MET A 64 3.68 6.31 -2.70
C MET A 64 2.39 5.54 -2.97
N LYS A 65 2.28 4.31 -2.49
CA LYS A 65 1.06 3.51 -2.62
C LYS A 65 -0.16 4.23 -2.04
N ASN A 66 -0.02 4.83 -0.87
CA ASN A 66 -1.11 5.57 -0.23
C ASN A 66 -1.51 6.83 -1.02
N ILE A 67 -0.56 7.54 -1.62
CA ILE A 67 -0.84 8.69 -2.49
C ILE A 67 -1.62 8.23 -3.72
N PHE A 68 -1.12 7.19 -4.42
CA PHE A 68 -1.75 6.63 -5.61
C PHE A 68 -3.20 6.19 -5.33
N ILE A 69 -3.42 5.39 -4.28
CA ILE A 69 -4.76 4.93 -3.91
C ILE A 69 -5.69 6.10 -3.60
N ASN A 70 -5.20 7.14 -2.92
CA ASN A 70 -6.02 8.31 -2.62
C ASN A 70 -6.37 9.14 -3.88
N LYS A 71 -5.42 9.30 -4.83
CA LYS A 71 -5.68 9.92 -6.13
C LYS A 71 -6.74 9.13 -6.92
N TYR A 72 -6.56 7.83 -7.02
CA TYR A 72 -7.48 6.93 -7.71
C TYR A 72 -8.91 7.00 -7.14
N ARG A 73 -9.05 6.97 -5.81
CA ARG A 73 -10.36 7.08 -5.14
C ARG A 73 -11.03 8.43 -5.39
N ARG A 74 -10.27 9.52 -5.42
CA ARG A 74 -10.82 10.84 -5.74
C ARG A 74 -11.33 10.89 -7.18
N ALA A 75 -10.56 10.34 -8.11
CA ALA A 75 -10.96 10.25 -9.51
C ALA A 75 -12.23 9.40 -9.70
N MET A 76 -12.33 8.26 -8.99
CA MET A 76 -13.54 7.42 -9.01
C MET A 76 -14.75 8.13 -8.40
N LYS A 77 -14.59 8.81 -7.27
CA LYS A 77 -15.69 9.59 -6.66
C LYS A 77 -16.19 10.69 -7.59
N SER A 78 -15.31 11.38 -8.31
CA SER A 78 -15.73 12.42 -9.28
C SER A 78 -16.46 11.82 -10.49
N LYS A 79 -16.10 10.61 -10.93
CA LYS A 79 -16.83 9.90 -12.01
C LYS A 79 -18.21 9.43 -11.56
N ILE A 80 -18.34 8.91 -10.32
CA ILE A 80 -19.63 8.45 -9.77
C ILE A 80 -20.61 9.62 -9.59
N PHE A 81 -20.12 10.84 -9.33
CA PHE A 81 -20.99 12.05 -9.28
C PHE A 81 -21.46 12.51 -10.67
N ASN A 82 -20.75 12.13 -11.74
CA ASN A 82 -21.10 12.51 -13.12
C ASN A 82 -21.81 11.39 -13.90
N ASP A 83 -21.82 10.16 -13.41
CA ASP A 83 -22.42 9.03 -14.13
C ASP A 83 -23.08 8.07 -13.13
N SER A 84 -24.41 8.11 -13.10
CA SER A 84 -25.23 7.17 -12.33
C SER A 84 -25.46 5.88 -13.14
N THR A 85 -24.40 5.19 -13.52
CA THR A 85 -24.50 3.88 -14.18
C THR A 85 -23.34 2.97 -13.77
N GLU A 86 -23.74 1.80 -13.26
CA GLU A 86 -23.06 0.53 -13.06
C GLU A 86 -21.61 0.42 -13.56
N ASP A 87 -20.64 0.43 -12.66
CA ASP A 87 -19.36 -0.26 -12.89
C ASP A 87 -18.61 -0.59 -11.58
N GLN A 88 -19.15 -1.57 -10.84
CA GLN A 88 -18.41 -2.26 -9.76
C GLN A 88 -17.35 -3.25 -10.29
N TYR A 89 -17.17 -3.32 -11.61
CA TYR A 89 -16.34 -4.33 -12.28
C TYR A 89 -14.82 -4.03 -12.22
N TYR A 90 -14.42 -2.76 -12.07
CA TYR A 90 -13.01 -2.38 -12.17
C TYR A 90 -12.17 -2.56 -10.89
N LEU A 91 -12.79 -2.78 -9.75
CA LEU A 91 -12.04 -3.01 -8.49
C LEU A 91 -11.39 -4.41 -8.42
N ASN A 92 -11.86 -5.36 -9.20
CA ASN A 92 -11.33 -6.73 -9.20
C ASN A 92 -10.22 -6.96 -10.25
N SER A 93 -10.05 -6.09 -11.23
CA SER A 93 -9.08 -6.30 -12.31
C SER A 93 -7.67 -5.77 -12.02
N ALA A 94 -7.50 -4.93 -10.99
CA ALA A 94 -6.20 -4.36 -10.62
C ALA A 94 -5.25 -5.33 -9.89
N VAL A 95 -5.68 -6.57 -9.61
CA VAL A 95 -4.89 -7.58 -8.89
C VAL A 95 -4.39 -8.71 -9.79
N SER A 96 -4.62 -8.62 -11.11
CA SER A 96 -4.06 -9.61 -12.03
C SER A 96 -2.61 -9.26 -12.38
N ASN A 97 -1.70 -9.49 -11.45
CA ASN A 97 -0.27 -9.49 -11.70
C ASN A 97 0.11 -10.73 -12.55
N ARG A 98 0.39 -10.51 -13.81
CA ARG A 98 1.31 -11.39 -14.55
C ARG A 98 2.72 -11.13 -14.02
N SER A 99 3.14 -11.89 -13.02
CA SER A 99 4.50 -11.86 -12.51
C SER A 99 5.32 -12.99 -13.11
N ASN A 100 6.59 -12.69 -13.37
CA ASN A 100 7.62 -13.58 -13.87
C ASN A 100 7.62 -14.95 -13.18
N GLU A 101 7.72 -15.99 -14.02
CA GLU A 101 7.79 -17.39 -13.63
C GLU A 101 9.14 -17.68 -12.96
N GLY A 102 9.12 -18.24 -11.76
CA GLY A 102 10.29 -18.72 -11.06
C GLY A 102 10.14 -18.64 -9.52
N GLU A 103 11.03 -17.93 -8.87
CA GLU A 103 11.07 -17.79 -7.41
C GLU A 103 9.87 -17.00 -6.83
N GLY A 104 9.28 -16.07 -7.60
CA GLY A 104 8.10 -15.32 -7.20
C GLY A 104 6.86 -16.18 -6.92
N ASN A 105 6.73 -17.33 -7.57
CA ASN A 105 5.59 -18.22 -7.40
C ASN A 105 5.59 -18.96 -6.05
N LEU A 106 6.76 -19.33 -5.53
CA LEU A 106 6.89 -19.98 -4.21
C LEU A 106 6.54 -18.99 -3.09
N VAL A 107 7.09 -17.79 -3.14
CA VAL A 107 6.79 -16.72 -2.17
C VAL A 107 5.31 -16.36 -2.18
N MET A 108 4.70 -16.24 -3.35
CA MET A 108 3.26 -15.96 -3.48
C MET A 108 2.38 -17.10 -2.95
N LYS A 109 2.82 -18.35 -3.16
CA LYS A 109 2.14 -19.51 -2.60
C LYS A 109 2.13 -19.46 -1.06
N ASP A 110 3.29 -19.23 -0.45
CA ASP A 110 3.43 -19.17 1.00
C ASP A 110 2.66 -17.99 1.61
N ILE A 111 2.64 -16.84 0.93
CA ILE A 111 1.81 -15.69 1.32
C ILE A 111 0.31 -16.06 1.25
N ASN A 112 -0.13 -16.72 0.18
CA ASN A 112 -1.53 -17.13 0.03
C ASN A 112 -1.92 -18.18 1.08
N GLU A 113 -1.05 -19.13 1.38
CA GLU A 113 -1.26 -20.12 2.45
C GLU A 113 -1.32 -19.43 3.83
N ALA A 114 -0.42 -18.50 4.10
CA ALA A 114 -0.43 -17.75 5.35
C ALA A 114 -1.71 -16.90 5.51
N LEU A 115 -2.18 -16.26 4.43
CA LEU A 115 -3.45 -15.52 4.40
C LEU A 115 -4.65 -16.44 4.55
N GLY A 116 -4.65 -17.61 3.89
CA GLY A 116 -5.69 -18.63 4.00
C GLY A 116 -5.81 -19.19 5.42
N GLY A 117 -4.71 -19.25 6.15
CA GLY A 117 -4.68 -19.68 7.54
C GLY A 117 -5.09 -18.64 8.58
N LEU A 118 -5.46 -17.43 8.17
CA LEU A 118 -6.07 -16.44 9.07
C LEU A 118 -7.58 -16.69 9.19
N SER A 119 -8.13 -16.44 10.39
CA SER A 119 -9.59 -16.41 10.55
C SER A 119 -10.20 -15.29 9.68
N ASP A 120 -11.44 -15.48 9.20
CA ASP A 120 -12.13 -14.51 8.35
C ASP A 120 -12.27 -13.15 9.04
N ASN A 121 -12.45 -13.14 10.37
CA ASN A 121 -12.51 -11.93 11.17
C ASN A 121 -11.24 -11.07 11.11
N LEU A 122 -10.09 -11.68 10.89
CA LEU A 122 -8.80 -11.01 10.74
C LEU A 122 -8.47 -10.77 9.27
N ARG A 123 -8.72 -11.75 8.42
CA ARG A 123 -8.39 -11.72 7.00
C ARG A 123 -9.17 -10.63 6.26
N THR A 124 -10.48 -10.56 6.44
CA THR A 124 -11.33 -9.60 5.71
C THR A 124 -10.96 -8.14 5.96
N PRO A 125 -10.83 -7.64 7.22
CA PRO A 125 -10.39 -6.27 7.45
C PRO A 125 -8.97 -5.99 6.92
N LEU A 126 -8.06 -6.97 7.01
CA LEU A 126 -6.71 -6.85 6.49
C LEU A 126 -6.72 -6.70 4.96
N MET A 127 -7.48 -7.54 4.25
CA MET A 127 -7.59 -7.49 2.79
C MET A 127 -8.20 -6.17 2.31
N LEU A 128 -9.27 -5.69 2.95
CA LEU A 128 -9.87 -4.39 2.66
C LEU A 128 -8.86 -3.24 2.88
N SER A 129 -8.09 -3.30 3.98
CA SER A 129 -7.02 -2.32 4.23
C SER A 129 -5.93 -2.39 3.16
N TYR A 130 -5.58 -3.58 2.69
CA TYR A 130 -4.61 -3.77 1.61
C TYR A 130 -5.13 -3.25 0.27
N GLN A 131 -6.41 -3.43 -0.02
CA GLN A 131 -7.10 -2.83 -1.17
C GLN A 131 -7.22 -1.31 -1.07
N GLY A 132 -6.80 -0.75 0.07
CA GLY A 132 -6.67 0.68 0.28
C GLY A 132 -7.89 1.33 0.96
N TYR A 133 -8.90 0.59 1.42
CA TYR A 133 -10.00 1.16 2.20
C TYR A 133 -9.48 1.80 3.50
N LYS A 134 -10.05 2.95 3.87
CA LYS A 134 -9.78 3.57 5.17
C LYS A 134 -10.44 2.77 6.28
N TYR A 135 -9.89 2.83 7.49
CA TYR A 135 -10.43 2.09 8.61
C TYR A 135 -11.87 2.46 8.96
N GLU A 136 -12.25 3.72 8.73
CA GLU A 136 -13.63 4.21 8.87
C GLU A 136 -14.56 3.57 7.83
N GLU A 137 -14.10 3.44 6.59
CA GLU A 137 -14.85 2.78 5.51
C GLU A 137 -15.01 1.28 5.81
N ILE A 138 -13.94 0.63 6.29
CA ILE A 138 -13.97 -0.79 6.73
C ILE A 138 -14.93 -0.97 7.91
N SER A 139 -14.91 -0.05 8.87
CA SER A 139 -15.81 -0.05 10.02
C SER A 139 -17.28 0.00 9.59
N THR A 140 -17.60 0.88 8.66
CA THR A 140 -18.95 1.04 8.09
C THR A 140 -19.36 -0.20 7.29
N PHE A 141 -18.45 -0.70 6.44
CA PHE A 141 -18.71 -1.84 5.56
C PHE A 141 -18.97 -3.13 6.36
N LEU A 142 -18.12 -3.39 7.35
CA LEU A 142 -18.23 -4.60 8.19
C LEU A 142 -19.19 -4.45 9.37
N LYS A 143 -19.75 -3.25 9.57
CA LYS A 143 -20.64 -2.92 10.71
C LYS A 143 -20.01 -3.25 12.07
N ILE A 144 -18.72 -2.95 12.25
CA ILE A 144 -17.97 -3.15 13.48
C ILE A 144 -17.31 -1.84 13.94
N PRO A 145 -17.07 -1.62 15.24
CA PRO A 145 -16.42 -0.42 15.74
C PRO A 145 -15.04 -0.20 15.12
N LEU A 146 -14.65 1.06 14.90
CA LEU A 146 -13.35 1.45 14.37
C LEU A 146 -12.17 0.88 15.20
N GLY A 147 -12.31 0.84 16.52
CA GLY A 147 -11.34 0.22 17.41
C GLY A 147 -11.13 -1.27 17.10
N THR A 148 -12.23 -1.97 16.83
CA THR A 148 -12.20 -3.40 16.45
C THR A 148 -11.49 -3.61 15.10
N VAL A 149 -11.71 -2.73 14.11
CA VAL A 149 -10.98 -2.77 12.83
C VAL A 149 -9.48 -2.66 13.06
N LYS A 150 -9.05 -1.66 13.85
CA LYS A 150 -7.61 -1.44 14.17
C LYS A 150 -6.99 -2.67 14.83
N VAL A 151 -7.65 -3.22 15.83
CA VAL A 151 -7.16 -4.41 16.56
C VAL A 151 -7.09 -5.63 15.66
N ARG A 152 -8.12 -5.88 14.84
CA ARG A 152 -8.16 -7.02 13.93
C ARG A 152 -7.05 -6.93 12.87
N ILE A 153 -6.82 -5.77 12.27
CA ILE A 153 -5.74 -5.58 11.29
C ILE A 153 -4.36 -5.74 11.97
N HIS A 154 -4.19 -5.22 13.18
CA HIS A 154 -2.95 -5.38 13.94
C HIS A 154 -2.67 -6.86 14.21
N ASN A 155 -3.64 -7.60 14.72
CA ASN A 155 -3.50 -9.03 15.04
C ASN A 155 -3.26 -9.86 13.78
N ALA A 156 -3.97 -9.56 12.67
CA ALA A 156 -3.75 -10.21 11.40
C ALA A 156 -2.30 -10.05 10.91
N ARG A 157 -1.74 -8.84 10.98
CA ARG A 157 -0.34 -8.58 10.62
C ARG A 157 0.62 -9.36 11.54
N LYS A 158 0.35 -9.38 12.83
CA LYS A 158 1.17 -10.11 13.81
C LYS A 158 1.19 -11.62 13.54
N GLU A 159 0.03 -12.20 13.21
CA GLU A 159 -0.06 -13.62 12.84
C GLU A 159 0.66 -13.92 11.52
N LEU A 160 0.51 -13.06 10.49
CA LEU A 160 1.23 -13.21 9.23
C LEU A 160 2.74 -13.13 9.44
N MET A 161 3.22 -12.16 10.23
CA MET A 161 4.65 -12.05 10.53
C MET A 161 5.22 -13.31 11.20
N LYS A 162 4.43 -13.99 12.05
CA LYS A 162 4.85 -15.25 12.65
C LYS A 162 4.89 -16.40 11.64
N LYS A 163 3.91 -16.47 10.74
CA LYS A 163 3.85 -17.52 9.71
C LYS A 163 4.91 -17.34 8.61
N LEU A 164 5.30 -16.10 8.35
CA LEU A 164 6.30 -15.73 7.35
C LEU A 164 7.65 -15.39 7.97
N ASP A 165 7.95 -15.91 9.15
CA ASP A 165 9.19 -15.62 9.89
C ASP A 165 10.45 -16.06 9.13
N SER A 166 10.36 -17.11 8.30
CA SER A 166 11.41 -17.57 7.40
C SER A 166 11.84 -16.54 6.34
N TYR A 167 10.99 -15.53 6.09
CA TYR A 167 11.25 -14.43 5.15
C TYR A 167 11.76 -13.15 5.81
N LYS A 168 12.09 -13.20 7.11
CA LYS A 168 12.81 -12.08 7.74
C LYS A 168 14.20 -12.02 7.15
N PHE A 169 14.44 -10.99 6.35
CA PHE A 169 15.79 -10.70 5.88
C PHE A 169 16.66 -10.33 7.10
N ASN A 170 17.76 -11.04 7.25
CA ASN A 170 18.89 -10.62 8.07
C ASN A 170 19.52 -9.36 7.50
#